data_4ecc10ed69144c4e49ac1bf068cdc3ba
#
_entry.id   4ecc10ed69144c4e49ac1bf068cdc3ba
#
_cell.length_a   1.000
_cell.length_b   1.000
_cell.length_c   1.000
_cell.angle_alpha   90.00
_cell.angle_beta   90.00
_cell.angle_gamma   90.00
#
_symmetry.space_group_name_H-M   'P 1'
#
loop_
_entity.id
_entity.type
_entity.pdbx_description
1 polymer ?
#
loop_
_entity_poly.entity_id
_entity_poly.type
_entity_poly.pdbx_seq_one_letter_code
_entity_poly.pdbx_strand_id
1 'polypeptide(L)'
;MVDKSDCNRLREELKSAFLEIKYENEPILKNIFFKEEIYNGPYLNQAPDLVLLSKHGFDLKATVQRDVVFDRSGLQGMHTYDDAFYFCDKGIECKSIFEIKEKIISMSI
;
A
#
# COMPACT_ATOMS: atom_id res chain seq x y z
N MET A 1 9.36 -18.39 15.14
CA MET A 1 10.13 -17.65 14.11
C MET A 1 10.18 -18.55 12.90
N VAL A 2 9.83 -18.05 11.72
CA VAL A 2 9.88 -18.84 10.47
C VAL A 2 11.34 -19.02 10.06
N ASP A 3 11.72 -20.22 9.62
CA ASP A 3 13.05 -20.48 9.11
C ASP A 3 13.25 -19.71 7.78
N LYS A 4 14.46 -19.21 7.54
CA LYS A 4 14.77 -18.47 6.29
C LYS A 4 14.53 -19.30 5.04
N SER A 5 14.73 -20.60 5.10
CA SER A 5 14.46 -21.53 4.01
C SER A 5 12.99 -21.60 3.62
N ASP A 6 12.09 -21.45 4.61
CA ASP A 6 10.64 -21.52 4.42
C ASP A 6 10.00 -20.16 4.08
N CYS A 7 10.73 -19.07 4.27
CA CYS A 7 10.20 -17.71 4.14
C CYS A 7 9.62 -17.47 2.73
N ASN A 8 10.34 -17.82 1.68
CA ASN A 8 9.88 -17.61 0.31
C ASN A 8 8.63 -18.43 -0.02
N ARG A 9 8.62 -19.71 0.39
CA ARG A 9 7.45 -20.58 0.20
C ARG A 9 6.22 -20.00 0.92
N LEU A 10 6.38 -19.60 2.16
CA LEU A 10 5.29 -19.01 2.94
C LEU A 10 4.78 -17.70 2.34
N ARG A 11 5.66 -16.85 1.84
CA ARG A 11 5.29 -15.58 1.16
C ARG A 11 4.43 -15.85 -0.07
N GLU A 12 4.79 -16.83 -0.90
CA GLU A 12 4.01 -17.22 -2.09
C GLU A 12 2.65 -17.83 -1.70
N GLU A 13 2.62 -18.69 -0.71
CA GLU A 13 1.38 -19.26 -0.19
C GLU A 13 0.43 -18.18 0.34
N LEU A 14 0.95 -17.23 1.13
CA LEU A 14 0.17 -16.10 1.65
C LEU A 14 -0.31 -15.17 0.53
N LYS A 15 0.56 -14.86 -0.45
CA LYS A 15 0.18 -14.04 -1.61
C LYS A 15 -1.00 -14.67 -2.36
N SER A 16 -0.93 -15.98 -2.60
CA SER A 16 -2.01 -16.73 -3.27
C SER A 16 -3.29 -16.71 -2.45
N ALA A 17 -3.21 -17.01 -1.15
CA ALA A 17 -4.37 -17.02 -0.27
C ALA A 17 -5.05 -15.64 -0.16
N PHE A 18 -4.28 -14.57 -0.07
CA PHE A 18 -4.83 -13.21 -0.01
C PHE A 18 -5.51 -12.79 -1.31
N LEU A 19 -5.01 -13.20 -2.48
CA LEU A 19 -5.63 -12.89 -3.77
C LEU A 19 -6.98 -13.59 -3.97
N GLU A 20 -7.23 -14.69 -3.25
CA GLU A 20 -8.51 -15.40 -3.28
C GLU A 20 -9.61 -14.75 -2.44
N ILE A 21 -9.26 -13.79 -1.56
CA ILE A 21 -10.25 -13.12 -0.72
C ILE A 21 -11.16 -12.24 -1.58
N LYS A 22 -12.46 -12.48 -1.45
CA LYS A 22 -13.51 -11.79 -2.20
C LYS A 22 -14.58 -11.23 -1.27
N TYR A 23 -15.18 -10.14 -1.70
CA TYR A 23 -16.40 -9.59 -1.12
C TYR A 23 -17.45 -9.51 -2.24
N GLU A 24 -18.63 -10.10 -2.01
CA GLU A 24 -19.71 -10.16 -3.03
C GLU A 24 -19.22 -10.69 -4.41
N ASN A 25 -18.39 -11.72 -4.41
CA ASN A 25 -17.72 -12.34 -5.57
C ASN A 25 -16.65 -11.51 -6.27
N GLU A 26 -16.38 -10.28 -5.80
CA GLU A 26 -15.33 -9.43 -6.35
C GLU A 26 -14.06 -9.50 -5.52
N PRO A 27 -12.86 -9.61 -6.15
CA PRO A 27 -11.61 -9.57 -5.41
C PRO A 27 -11.43 -8.21 -4.72
N ILE A 28 -11.01 -8.23 -3.46
CA ILE A 28 -10.81 -7.01 -2.66
C ILE A 28 -9.43 -6.38 -2.89
N LEU A 29 -8.46 -7.16 -3.33
CA LEU A 29 -7.11 -6.68 -3.59
C LEU A 29 -6.92 -6.37 -5.07
N LYS A 30 -6.23 -5.27 -5.35
CA LYS A 30 -5.77 -4.88 -6.67
C LYS A 30 -4.45 -5.57 -7.01
N ASN A 31 -3.54 -5.62 -6.04
CA ASN A 31 -2.24 -6.28 -6.18
C ASN A 31 -1.63 -6.62 -4.81
N ILE A 32 -0.65 -7.51 -4.84
CA ILE A 32 0.23 -7.82 -3.71
C ILE A 32 1.66 -7.80 -4.23
N PHE A 33 2.50 -7.01 -3.58
CA PHE A 33 3.91 -6.88 -3.93
C PHE A 33 4.79 -7.55 -2.87
N PHE A 34 5.84 -8.21 -3.31
CA PHE A 34 6.97 -8.47 -2.43
C PHE A 34 7.76 -7.19 -2.22
N LYS A 35 8.40 -7.05 -1.07
CA LYS A 35 9.18 -5.85 -0.75
C LYS A 35 10.26 -5.54 -1.79
N GLU A 36 10.86 -6.58 -2.38
CA GLU A 36 11.91 -6.45 -3.39
C GLU A 36 11.40 -5.88 -4.72
N GLU A 37 10.08 -5.95 -4.98
CA GLU A 37 9.47 -5.42 -6.19
C GLU A 37 9.27 -3.90 -6.13
N ILE A 38 9.13 -3.33 -4.93
CA ILE A 38 8.72 -1.93 -4.75
C ILE A 38 9.69 -1.09 -3.90
N TYR A 39 10.55 -1.73 -3.12
CA TYR A 39 11.53 -1.04 -2.29
C TYR A 39 12.97 -1.40 -2.71
N ASN A 40 13.88 -0.46 -2.50
CA ASN A 40 15.31 -0.64 -2.66
C ASN A 40 16.07 0.14 -1.58
N GLY A 41 17.36 -0.15 -1.42
CA GLY A 41 18.24 0.57 -0.49
C GLY A 41 18.59 -0.20 0.78
N PRO A 42 19.34 0.44 1.69
CA PRO A 42 19.96 -0.24 2.84
C PRO A 42 18.96 -0.75 3.89
N TYR A 43 17.72 -0.27 3.87
CA TYR A 43 16.69 -0.64 4.84
C TYR A 43 15.68 -1.68 4.31
N LEU A 44 15.93 -2.27 3.15
CA LEU A 44 15.04 -3.28 2.55
C LEU A 44 14.71 -4.43 3.51
N ASN A 45 15.67 -4.84 4.34
CA ASN A 45 15.47 -5.92 5.33
C ASN A 45 14.45 -5.57 6.43
N GLN A 46 14.17 -4.29 6.63
CA GLN A 46 13.20 -3.80 7.61
C GLN A 46 11.81 -3.58 6.99
N ALA A 47 11.70 -3.65 5.66
CA ALA A 47 10.43 -3.52 4.97
C ALA A 47 9.55 -4.77 5.20
N PRO A 48 8.21 -4.60 5.20
CA PRO A 48 7.28 -5.71 5.29
C PRO A 48 7.45 -6.66 4.09
N ASP A 49 7.38 -7.97 4.32
CA ASP A 49 7.62 -8.98 3.29
C ASP A 49 6.57 -8.95 2.17
N LEU A 50 5.33 -8.58 2.49
CA LEU A 50 4.22 -8.41 1.56
C LEU A 50 3.59 -7.03 1.75
N VAL A 51 3.30 -6.36 0.65
CA VAL A 51 2.54 -5.09 0.63
C VAL A 51 1.27 -5.30 -0.16
N LEU A 52 0.13 -5.20 0.52
CA LEU A 52 -1.18 -5.42 -0.05
C LEU A 52 -1.77 -4.10 -0.53
N LEU A 53 -2.19 -4.05 -1.78
CA LEU A 53 -2.88 -2.92 -2.37
C LEU A 53 -4.35 -3.27 -2.58
N SER A 54 -5.24 -2.64 -1.82
CA SER A 54 -6.68 -2.85 -1.94
C SER A 54 -7.24 -2.18 -3.18
N LYS A 55 -8.38 -2.67 -3.66
CA LYS A 55 -9.23 -1.91 -4.58
C LYS A 55 -9.88 -0.75 -3.83
N HIS A 56 -10.32 0.28 -4.57
CA HIS A 56 -11.10 1.37 -4.01
C HIS A 56 -12.34 0.84 -3.27
N GLY A 57 -12.63 1.43 -2.12
CA GLY A 57 -13.74 1.01 -1.25
C GLY A 57 -13.35 0.04 -0.14
N PHE A 58 -12.13 -0.49 -0.12
CA PHE A 58 -11.63 -1.40 0.92
C PHE A 58 -10.48 -0.78 1.70
N ASP A 59 -10.68 -0.61 3.00
CA ASP A 59 -9.68 -0.15 3.95
C ASP A 59 -9.15 -1.34 4.77
N LEU A 60 -7.93 -1.77 4.48
CA LEU A 60 -7.32 -2.92 5.13
C LEU A 60 -6.88 -2.57 6.55
N LYS A 61 -7.37 -3.33 7.54
CA LYS A 61 -7.01 -3.17 8.96
C LYS A 61 -6.20 -4.37 9.45
N ALA A 62 -5.08 -4.08 10.10
CA ALA A 62 -4.23 -5.10 10.72
C ALA A 62 -4.70 -5.40 12.16
N THR A 63 -5.95 -5.80 12.33
CA THR A 63 -6.48 -6.18 13.64
C THR A 63 -7.00 -7.62 13.62
N VAL A 64 -6.61 -8.39 14.62
CA VAL A 64 -7.07 -9.77 14.82
C VAL A 64 -8.10 -9.89 15.96
N GLN A 65 -8.58 -8.76 16.49
CA GLN A 65 -9.50 -8.73 17.64
C GLN A 65 -10.98 -8.76 17.25
N ARG A 66 -11.28 -8.87 15.96
CA ARG A 66 -12.64 -8.90 15.44
C ARG A 66 -13.00 -10.29 14.93
N ASP A 67 -14.21 -10.73 15.22
CA ASP A 67 -14.74 -12.02 14.76
C ASP A 67 -15.28 -11.97 13.32
N VAL A 68 -15.17 -10.81 12.66
CA VAL A 68 -15.65 -10.60 11.29
C VAL A 68 -14.49 -10.13 10.38
N VAL A 69 -14.47 -10.67 9.17
CA VAL A 69 -13.47 -10.29 8.15
C VAL A 69 -13.85 -8.97 7.49
N PHE A 70 -15.14 -8.73 7.26
CA PHE A 70 -15.66 -7.53 6.64
C PHE A 70 -16.59 -6.79 7.59
N ASP A 71 -16.37 -5.49 7.73
CA ASP A 71 -17.18 -4.62 8.56
C ASP A 71 -17.31 -3.24 7.90
N ARG A 72 -18.48 -2.61 8.05
CA ARG A 72 -18.67 -1.21 7.65
C ARG A 72 -18.34 -0.32 8.83
N SER A 73 -17.28 0.48 8.71
CA SER A 73 -16.97 1.47 9.72
C SER A 73 -17.97 2.63 9.65
N GLY A 74 -18.15 3.34 10.78
CA GLY A 74 -18.99 4.55 10.83
C GLY A 74 -18.44 5.71 9.98
N LEU A 75 -17.18 5.68 9.60
CA LEU A 75 -16.55 6.63 8.68
C LEU A 75 -16.56 6.00 7.28
N GLN A 76 -17.33 6.58 6.37
CA GLN A 76 -17.43 6.15 4.98
C GLN A 76 -16.64 7.10 4.08
N GLY A 77 -15.37 6.98 4.11
CA GLY A 77 -14.46 7.72 3.25
C GLY A 77 -13.09 7.09 3.37
N MET A 78 -12.33 7.12 2.28
CA MET A 78 -10.98 6.61 2.28
C MET A 78 -10.09 7.49 1.43
N HIS A 79 -8.81 7.47 1.74
CA HIS A 79 -7.81 8.04 0.87
C HIS A 79 -7.62 7.15 -0.36
N THR A 80 -7.52 7.77 -1.51
CA THR A 80 -7.13 7.11 -2.74
C THR A 80 -5.61 7.24 -2.93
N TYR A 81 -5.00 6.34 -3.67
CA TYR A 81 -3.54 6.31 -3.85
C TYR A 81 -3.10 6.87 -5.21
N ASP A 82 -4.05 7.16 -6.10
CA ASP A 82 -3.77 7.49 -7.51
C ASP A 82 -4.35 8.83 -7.98
N ASP A 83 -5.00 9.60 -7.11
CA ASP A 83 -5.62 10.88 -7.45
C ASP A 83 -5.22 12.04 -6.52
N ALA A 84 -4.02 11.97 -5.97
CA ALA A 84 -3.46 13.08 -5.22
C ALA A 84 -3.32 14.32 -6.11
N PHE A 85 -3.67 15.50 -5.60
CA PHE A 85 -3.51 16.75 -6.30
C PHE A 85 -2.40 17.62 -5.67
N TYR A 86 -1.79 18.43 -6.50
CA TYR A 86 -0.82 19.44 -6.10
C TYR A 86 -1.29 20.80 -6.60
N PHE A 87 -1.22 21.82 -5.74
CA PHE A 87 -1.52 23.19 -6.09
C PHE A 87 -0.37 24.12 -5.65
N CYS A 88 0.02 25.03 -6.53
CA CYS A 88 0.98 26.07 -6.24
C CYS A 88 0.57 27.39 -6.91
N ASP A 89 0.42 28.46 -6.13
CA ASP A 89 0.03 29.80 -6.59
C ASP A 89 1.10 30.49 -7.45
N LYS A 90 2.34 30.02 -7.37
CA LYS A 90 3.47 30.52 -8.16
C LYS A 90 3.61 29.87 -9.54
N GLY A 91 2.65 29.05 -9.94
CA GLY A 91 2.65 28.40 -11.25
C GLY A 91 3.75 27.34 -11.44
N ILE A 92 4.30 26.81 -10.35
CA ILE A 92 5.31 25.75 -10.40
C ILE A 92 4.61 24.42 -10.59
N GLU A 93 4.86 23.76 -11.71
CA GLU A 93 4.35 22.43 -11.99
C GLU A 93 5.17 21.35 -11.25
N CYS A 94 4.46 20.36 -10.72
CA CYS A 94 5.03 19.18 -10.09
C CYS A 94 4.29 17.93 -10.63
N LYS A 95 5.03 17.03 -11.27
CA LYS A 95 4.47 15.81 -11.89
C LYS A 95 4.62 14.58 -11.01
N SER A 96 5.44 14.66 -9.98
CA SER A 96 5.74 13.57 -9.09
C SER A 96 6.01 14.06 -7.68
N ILE A 97 5.62 13.29 -6.68
CA ILE A 97 5.93 13.55 -5.27
C ILE A 97 7.46 13.66 -5.03
N PHE A 98 8.27 12.98 -5.83
CA PHE A 98 9.74 13.03 -5.73
C PHE A 98 10.34 14.40 -6.10
N GLU A 99 9.61 15.21 -6.88
CA GLU A 99 10.03 16.55 -7.29
C GLU A 99 9.72 17.61 -6.23
N ILE A 100 8.81 17.33 -5.29
CA ILE A 100 8.29 18.34 -4.34
C ILE A 100 9.41 18.97 -3.53
N LYS A 101 10.35 18.17 -3.01
CA LYS A 101 11.46 18.65 -2.20
C LYS A 101 12.30 19.72 -2.94
N GLU A 102 12.69 19.43 -4.17
CA GLU A 102 13.53 20.32 -4.98
C GLU A 102 12.78 21.58 -5.37
N LYS A 103 11.49 21.44 -5.68
CA LYS A 103 10.62 22.60 -5.97
C LYS A 103 10.48 23.51 -4.77
N ILE A 104 10.25 23.00 -3.57
CA ILE A 104 10.19 23.79 -2.33
C ILE A 104 11.51 24.52 -2.09
N ILE A 105 12.65 23.84 -2.23
CA ILE A 105 13.97 24.46 -2.04
C ILE A 105 14.16 25.59 -3.04
N SER A 106 13.79 25.42 -4.30
CA SER A 106 13.90 26.47 -5.33
C SER A 106 13.02 27.70 -5.08
N MET A 107 11.95 27.55 -4.30
CA MET A 107 11.05 28.66 -3.92
C MET A 107 11.56 29.46 -2.72
N SER A 108 12.52 28.94 -1.97
CA SER A 108 13.03 29.55 -0.73
C SER A 108 14.25 30.44 -0.97
N ILE A 109 14.63 30.67 -2.23
CA ILE A 109 15.65 31.59 -2.68
C ILE A 109 14.97 32.72 -3.44
#